data_3413302df2d13eee0554dfea2e67477b
#
_entry.id   3413302df2d13eee0554dfea2e67477b
#
_cell.length_a   1.000
_cell.length_b   1.000
_cell.length_c   1.000
_cell.angle_alpha   90.00
_cell.angle_beta   90.00
_cell.angle_gamma   90.00
#
_symmetry.space_group_name_H-M   'P 1'
#
loop_
_entity.id
_entity.type
_entity.pdbx_description
1 polymer ?
#
loop_
_entity_poly.entity_id
_entity_poly.type
_entity_poly.pdbx_seq_one_letter_code
_entity_poly.pdbx_strand_id
1 'polypeptide(L)'
;MNVSQAFRLAIKSLRTSKMRAFLTMLGIIIGVGAVIVIISLGNGLTGMVEQQVEKVGITQMYAYAWGRGDGTTLNLDPQQMYDLIEAHPDVFSGVTPWVGAGSGVRRDGAEFEKTKIYGVSEAMYRPDTGTTLDGNTLSGGRYLQYVDVARRQKVCVIGAWLEQEAFRGDALGQELTIGGVPYTVVGVLAREREEMTEGASDDVVYIPYENALELSGSRNVTLYQVMAVSRDTVSQGKALIADMMQNFYQDEDAYYIETMLEQVNMINAMMGVAMLVLVAIAAISLLVGGIGIMNIMLVSVTERTREIGIRKSLGAKRRDIRWQFLIEAGTTSAIGGLVGILFGCLLATGIGSLLGGMLLEQLGTSGITFNATPTLGAILVSFGVSVGIGVLFGYLPANKAAKLNPIDALRYE
;
A
#
# COMPACT_ATOMS: atom_id res chain seq x y z
N MET A 1 28.51 35.03 -23.57
CA MET A 1 27.28 34.66 -24.31
C MET A 1 26.08 34.71 -23.36
N ASN A 2 24.98 35.37 -23.76
CA ASN A 2 23.80 35.51 -22.89
C ASN A 2 23.03 34.16 -22.86
N VAL A 3 22.65 33.65 -21.68
CA VAL A 3 21.94 32.38 -21.51
C VAL A 3 20.66 32.31 -22.36
N SER A 4 19.95 33.45 -22.50
CA SER A 4 18.77 33.58 -23.34
C SER A 4 19.05 33.34 -24.83
N GLN A 5 20.23 33.77 -25.33
CA GLN A 5 20.61 33.49 -26.72
C GLN A 5 20.96 32.02 -26.95
N ALA A 6 21.63 31.37 -25.97
CA ALA A 6 21.92 29.94 -26.03
C ALA A 6 20.64 29.08 -26.04
N PHE A 7 19.66 29.46 -25.24
CA PHE A 7 18.36 28.79 -25.20
C PHE A 7 17.59 28.94 -26.54
N ARG A 8 17.55 30.13 -27.13
CA ARG A 8 16.93 30.35 -28.45
C ARG A 8 17.61 29.53 -29.55
N LEU A 9 18.95 29.43 -29.52
CA LEU A 9 19.70 28.59 -30.45
C LEU A 9 19.39 27.10 -30.26
N ALA A 10 19.24 26.63 -29.03
CA ALA A 10 18.85 25.26 -28.73
C ALA A 10 17.45 24.89 -29.30
N ILE A 11 16.46 25.77 -29.11
CA ILE A 11 15.12 25.57 -29.68
C ILE A 11 15.18 25.60 -31.22
N LYS A 12 15.96 26.47 -31.83
CA LYS A 12 16.13 26.55 -33.30
C LYS A 12 16.75 25.24 -33.83
N SER A 13 17.77 24.72 -33.16
CA SER A 13 18.42 23.44 -33.49
C SER A 13 17.44 22.28 -33.49
N LEU A 14 16.57 22.18 -32.46
CA LEU A 14 15.54 21.15 -32.36
C LEU A 14 14.52 21.22 -33.50
N ARG A 15 14.19 22.43 -33.99
CA ARG A 15 13.27 22.62 -35.12
C ARG A 15 13.86 22.24 -36.47
N THR A 16 15.17 22.32 -36.63
CA THR A 16 15.86 22.05 -37.91
C THR A 16 16.02 20.55 -38.16
N SER A 17 16.17 19.71 -37.13
CA SER A 17 16.33 18.26 -37.25
C SER A 17 15.30 17.51 -36.40
N LYS A 18 14.00 17.65 -36.73
CA LYS A 18 12.87 17.15 -35.94
C LYS A 18 12.93 15.65 -35.61
N MET A 19 13.24 14.80 -36.60
CA MET A 19 13.29 13.33 -36.39
C MET A 19 14.42 12.96 -35.45
N ARG A 20 15.58 13.56 -35.60
CA ARG A 20 16.75 13.30 -34.75
C ARG A 20 16.47 13.75 -33.29
N ALA A 21 15.90 14.94 -33.12
CA ALA A 21 15.51 15.47 -31.82
C ALA A 21 14.44 14.60 -31.15
N PHE A 22 13.45 14.14 -31.88
CA PHE A 22 12.40 13.25 -31.38
C PHE A 22 12.97 11.90 -30.90
N LEU A 23 13.82 11.26 -31.70
CA LEU A 23 14.43 9.97 -31.34
C LEU A 23 15.32 10.06 -30.09
N THR A 24 16.04 11.19 -29.90
CA THR A 24 16.83 11.40 -28.69
C THR A 24 15.98 11.65 -27.48
N MET A 25 14.95 12.47 -27.62
CA MET A 25 14.05 12.76 -26.50
C MET A 25 13.21 11.54 -26.12
N LEU A 26 12.95 10.61 -27.05
CA LEU A 26 12.10 9.43 -26.83
C LEU A 26 12.61 8.59 -25.65
N GLY A 27 13.92 8.33 -25.57
CA GLY A 27 14.51 7.58 -24.44
C GLY A 27 14.30 8.27 -23.10
N ILE A 28 14.41 9.62 -23.07
CA ILE A 28 14.14 10.42 -21.86
C ILE A 28 12.66 10.44 -21.53
N ILE A 29 11.80 10.62 -22.53
CA ILE A 29 10.32 10.64 -22.36
C ILE A 29 9.86 9.32 -21.75
N ILE A 30 10.29 8.19 -22.31
CA ILE A 30 9.93 6.85 -21.81
C ILE A 30 10.49 6.65 -20.40
N GLY A 31 11.76 6.97 -20.18
CA GLY A 31 12.39 6.76 -18.87
C GLY A 31 11.75 7.60 -17.76
N VAL A 32 11.54 8.89 -18.00
CA VAL A 32 10.88 9.79 -17.04
C VAL A 32 9.42 9.40 -16.83
N GLY A 33 8.71 9.10 -17.92
CA GLY A 33 7.32 8.64 -17.84
C GLY A 33 7.17 7.36 -17.02
N ALA A 34 8.05 6.37 -17.25
CA ALA A 34 8.07 5.12 -16.50
C ALA A 34 8.32 5.36 -15.00
N VAL A 35 9.28 6.22 -14.63
CA VAL A 35 9.55 6.54 -13.21
C VAL A 35 8.31 7.13 -12.55
N ILE A 36 7.62 8.07 -13.22
CA ILE A 36 6.40 8.69 -12.67
C ILE A 36 5.29 7.66 -12.50
N VAL A 37 5.05 6.81 -13.50
CA VAL A 37 4.03 5.77 -13.44
C VAL A 37 4.32 4.80 -12.30
N ILE A 38 5.55 4.31 -12.19
CA ILE A 38 5.96 3.35 -11.15
C ILE A 38 5.76 3.93 -9.74
N ILE A 39 6.25 5.15 -9.50
CA ILE A 39 6.11 5.80 -8.19
C ILE A 39 4.63 6.08 -7.87
N SER A 40 3.85 6.53 -8.85
CA SER A 40 2.43 6.86 -8.63
C SER A 40 1.58 5.63 -8.34
N LEU A 41 1.79 4.54 -9.09
CA LEU A 41 1.10 3.27 -8.82
C LEU A 41 1.54 2.65 -7.49
N GLY A 42 2.83 2.70 -7.18
CA GLY A 42 3.34 2.23 -5.89
C GLY A 42 2.72 2.99 -4.70
N ASN A 43 2.66 4.31 -4.77
CA ASN A 43 2.00 5.13 -3.75
C ASN A 43 0.49 4.85 -3.66
N GLY A 44 -0.17 4.58 -4.79
CA GLY A 44 -1.58 4.18 -4.82
C GLY A 44 -1.83 2.87 -4.08
N LEU A 45 -0.98 1.86 -4.29
CA LEU A 45 -1.05 0.57 -3.60
C LEU A 45 -0.77 0.71 -2.10
N THR A 46 0.27 1.47 -1.72
CA THR A 46 0.57 1.75 -0.31
C THR A 46 -0.59 2.47 0.37
N GLY A 47 -1.19 3.46 -0.28
CA GLY A 47 -2.35 4.18 0.22
C GLY A 47 -3.60 3.31 0.39
N MET A 48 -3.80 2.29 -0.47
CA MET A 48 -4.88 1.30 -0.26
C MET A 48 -4.63 0.45 0.99
N VAL A 49 -3.40 -0.01 1.20
CA VAL A 49 -3.03 -0.76 2.40
C VAL A 49 -3.25 0.07 3.66
N GLU A 50 -2.84 1.34 3.65
CA GLU A 50 -3.06 2.26 4.77
C GLU A 50 -4.54 2.47 5.07
N GLN A 51 -5.38 2.67 4.04
CA GLN A 51 -6.83 2.81 4.21
C GLN A 51 -7.48 1.53 4.76
N GLN A 52 -7.04 0.34 4.30
CA GLN A 52 -7.53 -0.94 4.81
C GLN A 52 -7.19 -1.09 6.31
N VAL A 53 -5.97 -0.74 6.68
CA VAL A 53 -5.49 -0.83 8.06
C VAL A 53 -6.16 0.20 8.97
N GLU A 54 -6.49 1.38 8.45
CA GLU A 54 -7.23 2.40 9.21
C GLU A 54 -8.62 1.90 9.60
N LYS A 55 -9.30 1.13 8.75
CA LYS A 55 -10.59 0.49 9.06
C LYS A 55 -10.47 -0.57 10.15
N VAL A 56 -9.51 -1.47 10.03
CA VAL A 56 -9.30 -2.58 10.97
C VAL A 56 -8.65 -2.10 12.28
N GLY A 57 -7.79 -1.09 12.21
CA GLY A 57 -7.06 -0.52 13.35
C GLY A 57 -5.61 -1.02 13.44
N ILE A 58 -4.67 -0.09 13.31
CA ILE A 58 -3.22 -0.37 13.36
C ILE A 58 -2.73 -0.83 14.74
N THR A 59 -3.55 -0.63 15.77
CA THR A 59 -3.25 -0.97 17.17
C THR A 59 -3.56 -2.43 17.51
N GLN A 60 -4.07 -3.21 16.55
CA GLN A 60 -4.42 -4.60 16.80
C GLN A 60 -3.21 -5.53 16.83
N MET A 61 -3.27 -6.48 17.73
CA MET A 61 -2.33 -7.58 17.91
C MET A 61 -3.11 -8.88 17.99
N TYR A 62 -2.58 -9.92 17.37
CA TYR A 62 -3.13 -11.27 17.40
C TYR A 62 -2.16 -12.17 18.15
N ALA A 63 -2.59 -12.69 19.29
CA ALA A 63 -1.82 -13.60 20.12
C ALA A 63 -2.35 -15.02 19.95
N TYR A 64 -1.59 -15.84 19.24
CA TYR A 64 -1.88 -17.24 19.01
C TYR A 64 -1.26 -18.08 20.11
N ALA A 65 -2.03 -19.01 20.67
CA ALA A 65 -1.61 -19.89 21.75
C ALA A 65 -2.04 -21.33 21.42
N TRP A 66 -1.13 -22.11 20.85
CA TRP A 66 -1.43 -23.50 20.47
C TRP A 66 -0.90 -24.57 21.42
N GLY A 67 -0.16 -24.16 22.46
CA GLY A 67 0.37 -25.05 23.47
C GLY A 67 1.71 -25.69 23.09
N ARG A 68 2.30 -26.44 24.03
CA ARG A 68 3.61 -27.09 23.83
C ARG A 68 3.51 -28.24 22.83
N GLY A 69 4.53 -28.36 22.00
CA GLY A 69 4.64 -29.44 21.01
C GLY A 69 4.88 -30.84 21.60
N ASP A 70 5.08 -30.95 22.91
CA ASP A 70 5.31 -32.20 23.64
C ASP A 70 4.02 -32.98 23.99
N GLY A 71 2.86 -32.50 23.55
CA GLY A 71 1.55 -33.11 23.84
C GLY A 71 0.98 -32.77 25.21
N THR A 72 1.63 -31.93 26.00
CA THR A 72 1.07 -31.38 27.23
C THR A 72 0.11 -30.26 26.88
N THR A 73 -1.18 -30.43 27.13
CA THR A 73 -2.21 -29.40 26.95
C THR A 73 -2.13 -28.36 28.07
N LEU A 74 -1.15 -27.49 28.03
CA LEU A 74 -1.16 -26.29 28.85
C LEU A 74 -2.08 -25.27 28.17
N ASN A 75 -3.20 -25.00 28.82
CA ASN A 75 -4.23 -24.10 28.32
C ASN A 75 -4.11 -22.77 29.04
N LEU A 76 -3.82 -21.71 28.31
CA LEU A 76 -3.86 -20.36 28.86
C LEU A 76 -5.32 -20.06 29.24
N ASP A 77 -5.57 -19.81 30.54
CA ASP A 77 -6.87 -19.34 30.98
C ASP A 77 -7.10 -17.91 30.42
N PRO A 78 -8.23 -17.66 29.74
CA PRO A 78 -8.57 -16.31 29.28
C PRO A 78 -8.47 -15.25 30.37
N GLN A 79 -8.71 -15.61 31.64
CA GLN A 79 -8.58 -14.70 32.78
C GLN A 79 -7.15 -14.11 32.90
N GLN A 80 -6.12 -14.91 32.64
CA GLN A 80 -4.72 -14.43 32.69
C GLN A 80 -4.45 -13.33 31.65
N MET A 81 -5.08 -13.42 30.47
CA MET A 81 -5.00 -12.37 29.46
C MET A 81 -5.76 -11.11 29.90
N TYR A 82 -6.95 -11.26 30.48
CA TYR A 82 -7.71 -10.13 31.05
C TYR A 82 -6.92 -9.43 32.18
N ASP A 83 -6.34 -10.21 33.09
CA ASP A 83 -5.53 -9.69 34.20
C ASP A 83 -4.32 -8.88 33.71
N LEU A 84 -3.65 -9.34 32.63
CA LEU A 84 -2.56 -8.61 31.99
C LEU A 84 -3.02 -7.26 31.42
N ILE A 85 -4.16 -7.25 30.74
CA ILE A 85 -4.73 -6.04 30.13
C ILE A 85 -5.14 -5.04 31.20
N GLU A 86 -5.79 -5.49 32.28
CA GLU A 86 -6.22 -4.65 33.40
C GLU A 86 -5.02 -4.10 34.19
N ALA A 87 -3.91 -4.83 34.26
CA ALA A 87 -2.69 -4.37 34.91
C ALA A 87 -1.95 -3.25 34.14
N HIS A 88 -2.20 -3.12 32.83
CA HIS A 88 -1.53 -2.17 31.94
C HIS A 88 -2.50 -1.34 31.11
N PRO A 89 -3.39 -0.54 31.72
CA PRO A 89 -4.40 0.24 31.00
C PRO A 89 -3.81 1.41 30.18
N ASP A 90 -2.55 1.77 30.42
CA ASP A 90 -1.77 2.73 29.64
C ASP A 90 -1.27 2.16 28.32
N VAL A 91 -1.19 0.83 28.21
CA VAL A 91 -0.69 0.11 27.02
C VAL A 91 -1.83 -0.51 26.21
N PHE A 92 -2.82 -1.08 26.89
CA PHE A 92 -3.91 -1.83 26.27
C PHE A 92 -5.26 -1.17 26.46
N SER A 93 -6.11 -1.24 25.44
CA SER A 93 -7.50 -0.76 25.49
C SER A 93 -8.53 -1.89 25.60
N GLY A 94 -8.15 -3.16 25.31
CA GLY A 94 -9.05 -4.28 25.43
C GLY A 94 -8.48 -5.58 24.85
N VAL A 95 -9.17 -6.68 25.14
CA VAL A 95 -8.89 -8.00 24.59
C VAL A 95 -10.18 -8.76 24.36
N THR A 96 -10.25 -9.50 23.27
CA THR A 96 -11.30 -10.48 23.00
C THR A 96 -10.70 -11.84 22.68
N PRO A 97 -11.12 -12.91 23.34
CA PRO A 97 -10.92 -14.25 22.84
C PRO A 97 -11.57 -14.39 21.47
N TRP A 98 -10.96 -15.16 20.58
CA TRP A 98 -11.51 -15.46 19.26
C TRP A 98 -11.59 -16.98 19.11
N VAL A 99 -12.83 -17.50 19.08
CA VAL A 99 -13.10 -18.93 19.04
C VAL A 99 -13.92 -19.26 17.79
N GLY A 100 -13.35 -20.01 16.86
CA GLY A 100 -14.10 -20.56 15.74
C GLY A 100 -14.98 -21.71 16.22
N ALA A 101 -16.31 -21.59 16.06
CA ALA A 101 -17.27 -22.62 16.46
C ALA A 101 -17.81 -23.43 15.26
N GLY A 102 -17.08 -23.43 14.13
CA GLY A 102 -17.49 -24.11 12.92
C GLY A 102 -18.43 -23.28 12.04
N SER A 103 -19.28 -23.94 11.29
CA SER A 103 -20.24 -23.30 10.41
C SER A 103 -21.61 -24.02 10.45
N GLY A 104 -22.61 -23.29 9.98
CA GLY A 104 -23.97 -23.82 9.83
C GLY A 104 -24.94 -23.40 10.93
N VAL A 105 -25.98 -22.72 10.51
CA VAL A 105 -27.08 -22.29 11.37
C VAL A 105 -28.40 -22.71 10.74
N ARG A 106 -29.46 -22.78 11.55
CA ARG A 106 -30.80 -23.17 11.06
C ARG A 106 -31.86 -22.18 11.49
N ARG A 107 -32.81 -21.95 10.59
CA ARG A 107 -34.00 -21.17 10.89
C ARG A 107 -35.22 -21.68 10.08
N ASP A 108 -36.35 -21.87 10.72
CA ASP A 108 -37.62 -22.25 10.09
C ASP A 108 -37.49 -23.44 9.11
N GLY A 109 -36.61 -24.40 9.45
CA GLY A 109 -36.34 -25.59 8.62
C GLY A 109 -35.32 -25.36 7.49
N ALA A 110 -34.88 -24.13 7.22
CA ALA A 110 -33.78 -23.85 6.33
C ALA A 110 -32.42 -23.97 7.04
N GLU A 111 -31.42 -24.46 6.34
CA GLU A 111 -30.05 -24.63 6.83
C GLU A 111 -29.12 -23.80 6.00
N PHE A 112 -28.25 -23.02 6.67
CA PHE A 112 -27.23 -22.15 6.10
C PHE A 112 -25.87 -22.72 6.49
N GLU A 113 -25.33 -23.62 5.65
CA GLU A 113 -24.20 -24.49 6.01
C GLU A 113 -22.84 -23.75 6.07
N LYS A 114 -22.70 -22.65 5.33
CA LYS A 114 -21.43 -21.91 5.22
C LYS A 114 -21.34 -20.70 6.16
N THR A 115 -22.43 -20.34 6.83
CA THR A 115 -22.44 -19.25 7.80
C THR A 115 -21.43 -19.50 8.91
N LYS A 116 -20.43 -18.63 9.04
CA LYS A 116 -19.33 -18.76 10.01
C LYS A 116 -19.79 -18.34 11.39
N ILE A 117 -19.41 -19.11 12.41
CA ILE A 117 -19.77 -18.84 13.81
C ILE A 117 -18.48 -18.55 14.57
N TYR A 118 -18.42 -17.37 15.19
CA TYR A 118 -17.30 -16.95 16.02
C TYR A 118 -17.75 -16.61 17.44
N GLY A 119 -17.00 -17.10 18.40
CA GLY A 119 -17.12 -16.72 19.80
C GLY A 119 -16.19 -15.57 20.13
N VAL A 120 -16.77 -14.51 20.68
CA VAL A 120 -16.04 -13.29 21.04
C VAL A 120 -16.53 -12.72 22.37
N SER A 121 -15.83 -11.72 22.91
CA SER A 121 -16.31 -10.94 24.06
C SER A 121 -16.93 -9.61 23.62
N GLU A 122 -17.43 -8.84 24.59
CA GLU A 122 -17.93 -7.48 24.37
C GLU A 122 -16.86 -6.52 23.84
N ALA A 123 -15.57 -6.76 24.14
CA ALA A 123 -14.45 -5.96 23.67
C ALA A 123 -14.24 -6.04 22.14
N MET A 124 -14.94 -6.97 21.46
CA MET A 124 -14.97 -7.01 20.00
C MET A 124 -15.61 -5.74 19.40
N TYR A 125 -16.47 -5.05 20.12
CA TYR A 125 -17.11 -3.81 19.67
C TYR A 125 -16.52 -2.59 20.38
N ARG A 126 -16.16 -1.58 19.61
CA ARG A 126 -15.62 -0.31 20.08
C ARG A 126 -16.72 0.75 20.07
N PRO A 127 -17.26 1.14 21.23
CA PRO A 127 -18.32 2.15 21.30
C PRO A 127 -17.88 3.53 20.84
N ASP A 128 -16.60 3.87 20.99
CA ASP A 128 -15.98 5.14 20.60
C ASP A 128 -15.99 5.37 19.08
N THR A 129 -15.77 4.33 18.32
CA THR A 129 -15.78 4.35 16.84
C THR A 129 -17.11 3.85 16.26
N GLY A 130 -17.92 3.15 17.04
CA GLY A 130 -19.15 2.50 16.57
C GLY A 130 -18.90 1.27 15.67
N THR A 131 -17.68 0.70 15.73
CA THR A 131 -17.25 -0.40 14.88
C THR A 131 -16.78 -1.59 15.69
N THR A 132 -16.86 -2.77 15.10
CA THR A 132 -16.15 -3.95 15.61
C THR A 132 -14.65 -3.83 15.35
N LEU A 133 -13.85 -4.72 15.95
CA LEU A 133 -12.42 -4.81 15.67
C LEU A 133 -12.11 -5.16 14.21
N ASP A 134 -13.02 -5.83 13.53
CA ASP A 134 -12.92 -6.13 12.09
C ASP A 134 -13.35 -4.96 11.21
N GLY A 135 -13.76 -3.81 11.82
CA GLY A 135 -14.19 -2.64 11.10
C GLY A 135 -15.68 -2.60 10.74
N ASN A 136 -16.46 -3.61 11.15
CA ASN A 136 -17.89 -3.68 10.86
C ASN A 136 -18.68 -2.71 11.74
N THR A 137 -19.70 -2.07 11.18
CA THR A 137 -20.66 -1.23 11.92
C THR A 137 -21.94 -1.99 12.20
N LEU A 138 -22.71 -1.57 13.21
CA LEU A 138 -24.05 -2.06 13.43
C LEU A 138 -25.05 -1.35 12.53
N SER A 139 -25.95 -2.11 11.88
CA SER A 139 -27.12 -1.56 11.19
C SER A 139 -28.32 -1.41 12.11
N GLY A 140 -28.40 -2.26 13.16
CA GLY A 140 -29.49 -2.22 14.13
C GLY A 140 -29.19 -3.02 15.39
N GLY A 141 -29.96 -2.74 16.44
CA GLY A 141 -29.81 -3.42 17.73
C GLY A 141 -28.58 -3.00 18.54
N ARG A 142 -27.95 -3.94 19.23
CA ARG A 142 -26.77 -3.77 20.05
C ARG A 142 -25.74 -4.89 19.80
N TYR A 143 -24.49 -4.64 20.13
CA TYR A 143 -23.49 -5.71 20.18
C TYR A 143 -23.58 -6.50 21.49
N LEU A 144 -22.76 -7.58 21.62
CA LEU A 144 -22.65 -8.33 22.87
C LEU A 144 -22.20 -7.39 24.00
N GLN A 145 -22.76 -7.61 25.17
CA GLN A 145 -22.41 -6.86 26.38
C GLN A 145 -21.71 -7.78 27.38
N TYR A 146 -20.96 -7.20 28.32
CA TYR A 146 -20.29 -7.95 29.38
C TYR A 146 -21.22 -8.95 30.09
N VAL A 147 -22.48 -8.57 30.37
CA VAL A 147 -23.47 -9.45 31.01
C VAL A 147 -23.84 -10.65 30.16
N ASP A 148 -23.83 -10.50 28.82
CA ASP A 148 -24.14 -11.59 27.89
C ASP A 148 -23.01 -12.64 27.93
N VAL A 149 -21.75 -12.16 27.94
CA VAL A 149 -20.56 -13.00 28.02
C VAL A 149 -20.44 -13.66 29.38
N ALA A 150 -20.45 -12.87 30.47
CA ALA A 150 -20.27 -13.35 31.84
C ALA A 150 -21.35 -14.35 32.30
N ARG A 151 -22.59 -14.26 31.75
CA ARG A 151 -23.67 -15.16 32.03
C ARG A 151 -23.91 -16.21 30.96
N ARG A 152 -23.05 -16.30 29.94
CA ARG A 152 -23.17 -17.24 28.81
C ARG A 152 -24.57 -17.22 28.17
N GLN A 153 -25.11 -15.98 28.00
CA GLN A 153 -26.45 -15.86 27.46
C GLN A 153 -26.50 -16.39 26.02
N LYS A 154 -27.63 -16.97 25.64
CA LYS A 154 -27.88 -17.50 24.30
C LYS A 154 -28.38 -16.34 23.42
N VAL A 155 -27.47 -15.37 23.13
CA VAL A 155 -27.71 -14.25 22.25
C VAL A 155 -26.66 -14.23 21.15
N CYS A 156 -27.00 -13.63 20.00
CA CYS A 156 -26.08 -13.53 18.87
C CYS A 156 -26.21 -12.18 18.15
N VAL A 157 -25.12 -11.79 17.50
CA VAL A 157 -25.08 -10.70 16.52
C VAL A 157 -24.83 -11.34 15.15
N ILE A 158 -25.61 -10.96 14.14
CA ILE A 158 -25.56 -11.57 12.82
C ILE A 158 -25.10 -10.59 11.74
N GLY A 159 -24.53 -11.11 10.66
CA GLY A 159 -24.18 -10.35 9.47
C GLY A 159 -25.38 -9.99 8.59
N ALA A 160 -25.21 -9.01 7.72
CA ALA A 160 -26.26 -8.50 6.85
C ALA A 160 -26.80 -9.54 5.87
N TRP A 161 -25.96 -10.47 5.39
CA TRP A 161 -26.41 -11.54 4.49
C TRP A 161 -27.45 -12.45 5.17
N LEU A 162 -27.14 -12.88 6.39
CA LEU A 162 -28.04 -13.77 7.15
C LEU A 162 -29.34 -13.05 7.56
N GLU A 163 -29.28 -11.76 7.87
CA GLU A 163 -30.48 -10.94 8.11
C GLU A 163 -31.41 -10.96 6.89
N GLN A 164 -30.86 -10.79 5.70
CA GLN A 164 -31.64 -10.74 4.47
C GLN A 164 -32.22 -12.12 4.11
N GLU A 165 -31.38 -13.15 4.11
CA GLU A 165 -31.74 -14.50 3.63
C GLU A 165 -32.60 -15.27 4.64
N ALA A 166 -32.24 -15.22 5.94
CA ALA A 166 -32.95 -15.99 6.97
C ALA A 166 -34.13 -15.22 7.60
N PHE A 167 -34.05 -13.87 7.63
CA PHE A 167 -35.01 -13.05 8.38
C PHE A 167 -35.77 -12.03 7.53
N ARG A 168 -35.41 -11.90 6.24
CA ARG A 168 -36.07 -10.97 5.31
C ARG A 168 -36.01 -9.50 5.80
N GLY A 169 -34.95 -9.14 6.54
CA GLY A 169 -34.73 -7.80 7.07
C GLY A 169 -35.36 -7.50 8.45
N ASP A 170 -35.92 -8.49 9.12
CA ASP A 170 -36.51 -8.34 10.47
C ASP A 170 -35.95 -9.41 11.41
N ALA A 171 -34.68 -9.28 11.79
CA ALA A 171 -33.99 -10.29 12.60
C ALA A 171 -34.02 -9.98 14.11
N LEU A 172 -34.12 -8.71 14.50
CA LEU A 172 -33.95 -8.32 15.90
C LEU A 172 -35.01 -8.94 16.80
N GLY A 173 -34.54 -9.56 17.88
CA GLY A 173 -35.41 -10.24 18.87
C GLY A 173 -35.94 -11.60 18.42
N GLN A 174 -35.61 -12.04 17.19
CA GLN A 174 -36.00 -13.38 16.70
C GLN A 174 -34.93 -14.41 17.03
N GLU A 175 -35.28 -15.70 16.89
CA GLU A 175 -34.41 -16.81 17.25
C GLU A 175 -33.71 -17.41 16.02
N LEU A 176 -32.42 -17.75 16.18
CA LEU A 176 -31.58 -18.49 15.27
C LEU A 176 -31.06 -19.74 15.97
N THR A 177 -31.20 -20.92 15.36
CA THR A 177 -30.69 -22.17 15.93
C THR A 177 -29.22 -22.39 15.54
N ILE A 178 -28.35 -22.49 16.53
CA ILE A 178 -26.91 -22.72 16.39
C ILE A 178 -26.55 -23.97 17.17
N GLY A 179 -26.01 -25.00 16.50
CA GLY A 179 -25.67 -26.27 17.16
C GLY A 179 -26.86 -26.94 17.88
N GLY A 180 -28.09 -26.73 17.41
CA GLY A 180 -29.30 -27.24 18.02
C GLY A 180 -29.87 -26.41 19.19
N VAL A 181 -29.23 -25.31 19.55
CA VAL A 181 -29.64 -24.41 20.63
C VAL A 181 -30.16 -23.09 20.05
N PRO A 182 -31.33 -22.56 20.51
CA PRO A 182 -31.85 -21.30 20.07
C PRO A 182 -31.05 -20.12 20.67
N TYR A 183 -30.69 -19.17 19.83
CA TYR A 183 -30.03 -17.89 20.18
C TYR A 183 -30.90 -16.73 19.73
N THR A 184 -31.10 -15.75 20.60
CA THR A 184 -31.83 -14.52 20.27
C THR A 184 -30.93 -13.54 19.54
N VAL A 185 -31.34 -13.04 18.39
CA VAL A 185 -30.62 -12.00 17.66
C VAL A 185 -30.77 -10.68 18.37
N VAL A 186 -29.65 -10.11 18.88
CA VAL A 186 -29.64 -8.83 19.61
C VAL A 186 -29.05 -7.69 18.78
N GLY A 187 -28.37 -8.00 17.69
CA GLY A 187 -27.78 -7.00 16.80
C GLY A 187 -27.57 -7.54 15.41
N VAL A 188 -27.51 -6.63 14.47
CA VAL A 188 -27.25 -6.90 13.06
C VAL A 188 -26.12 -5.99 12.58
N LEU A 189 -25.15 -6.54 11.88
CA LEU A 189 -24.06 -5.79 11.27
C LEU A 189 -24.50 -5.13 9.96
N ALA A 190 -23.93 -4.00 9.65
CA ALA A 190 -24.16 -3.33 8.39
C ALA A 190 -23.53 -4.11 7.24
N ARG A 191 -24.10 -3.95 6.05
CA ARG A 191 -23.60 -4.53 4.81
C ARG A 191 -22.24 -3.96 4.44
N GLU A 192 -21.27 -4.82 4.15
CA GLU A 192 -19.92 -4.43 3.70
C GLU A 192 -19.76 -4.48 2.19
N ARG A 193 -20.40 -5.48 1.53
CA ARG A 193 -20.22 -5.74 0.09
C ARG A 193 -21.47 -5.46 -0.71
N GLU A 194 -21.30 -5.04 -1.96
CA GLU A 194 -22.43 -4.88 -2.89
C GLU A 194 -23.08 -6.21 -3.23
N GLU A 195 -22.27 -7.27 -3.40
CA GLU A 195 -22.75 -8.63 -3.60
C GLU A 195 -22.46 -9.46 -2.36
N MET A 196 -23.52 -9.89 -1.69
CA MET A 196 -23.44 -10.75 -0.52
C MET A 196 -23.66 -12.20 -0.95
N THR A 197 -22.80 -13.10 -0.48
CA THR A 197 -22.89 -14.54 -0.76
C THR A 197 -22.70 -15.34 0.51
N GLU A 198 -23.27 -16.54 0.56
CA GLU A 198 -23.11 -17.47 1.67
C GLU A 198 -21.62 -17.79 1.92
N GLY A 199 -21.18 -17.67 3.15
CA GLY A 199 -19.80 -17.90 3.58
C GLY A 199 -18.86 -16.72 3.35
N ALA A 200 -19.33 -15.58 2.81
CA ALA A 200 -18.55 -14.35 2.69
C ALA A 200 -18.42 -13.61 4.05
N SER A 201 -17.84 -12.40 4.06
CA SER A 201 -17.66 -11.62 5.29
C SER A 201 -18.97 -11.15 5.91
N ASP A 202 -19.99 -10.88 5.07
CA ASP A 202 -21.33 -10.47 5.50
C ASP A 202 -22.17 -11.64 6.05
N ASP A 203 -21.68 -12.89 5.93
CA ASP A 203 -22.33 -14.12 6.43
C ASP A 203 -21.59 -14.67 7.65
N VAL A 204 -21.83 -14.03 8.79
CA VAL A 204 -21.16 -14.32 10.07
C VAL A 204 -22.14 -14.23 11.23
N VAL A 205 -21.87 -15.00 12.27
CA VAL A 205 -22.60 -14.95 13.55
C VAL A 205 -21.59 -14.83 14.68
N TYR A 206 -21.75 -13.83 15.52
CA TYR A 206 -20.98 -13.66 16.76
C TYR A 206 -21.82 -14.06 17.97
N ILE A 207 -21.23 -14.90 18.82
CA ILE A 207 -21.82 -15.38 20.09
C ILE A 207 -20.81 -15.20 21.23
N PRO A 208 -21.21 -15.26 22.51
CA PRO A 208 -20.26 -15.29 23.61
C PRO A 208 -19.24 -16.42 23.46
N TYR A 209 -17.94 -16.12 23.67
CA TYR A 209 -16.85 -17.06 23.36
C TYR A 209 -16.94 -18.40 24.13
N GLU A 210 -17.48 -18.39 25.35
CA GLU A 210 -17.67 -19.62 26.11
C GLU A 210 -18.72 -20.53 25.49
N ASN A 211 -19.78 -19.95 24.88
CA ASN A 211 -20.74 -20.71 24.13
C ASN A 211 -20.15 -21.36 22.88
N ALA A 212 -19.20 -20.63 22.23
CA ALA A 212 -18.48 -21.13 21.08
C ALA A 212 -17.49 -22.25 21.46
N LEU A 213 -16.84 -22.19 22.61
CA LEU A 213 -16.02 -23.26 23.15
C LEU A 213 -16.87 -24.54 23.38
N GLU A 214 -18.05 -24.37 23.96
CA GLU A 214 -19.00 -25.50 24.18
C GLU A 214 -19.42 -26.12 22.83
N LEU A 215 -19.76 -25.31 21.85
CA LEU A 215 -20.16 -25.76 20.51
C LEU A 215 -19.05 -26.49 19.76
N SER A 216 -17.82 -25.95 19.80
CA SER A 216 -16.67 -26.56 19.12
C SER A 216 -16.10 -27.78 19.80
N GLY A 217 -16.54 -28.07 21.03
CA GLY A 217 -15.96 -29.10 21.90
C GLY A 217 -14.53 -28.77 22.34
N SER A 218 -14.06 -27.53 22.06
CA SER A 218 -12.75 -27.06 22.51
C SER A 218 -12.82 -26.60 23.96
N ARG A 219 -11.72 -26.82 24.68
CA ARG A 219 -11.56 -26.30 26.05
C ARG A 219 -10.68 -25.06 26.11
N ASN A 220 -10.08 -24.70 24.99
CA ASN A 220 -8.99 -23.75 24.94
C ASN A 220 -9.29 -22.64 23.96
N VAL A 221 -8.97 -21.42 24.34
CA VAL A 221 -8.86 -20.28 23.42
C VAL A 221 -7.45 -20.31 22.80
N THR A 222 -7.38 -20.42 21.50
CA THR A 222 -6.13 -20.47 20.74
C THR A 222 -5.75 -19.15 20.09
N LEU A 223 -6.64 -18.17 20.12
CA LEU A 223 -6.42 -16.84 19.53
C LEU A 223 -7.04 -15.78 20.44
N TYR A 224 -6.23 -14.77 20.75
CA TYR A 224 -6.69 -13.56 21.40
C TYR A 224 -6.42 -12.37 20.48
N GLN A 225 -7.43 -11.56 20.28
CA GLN A 225 -7.28 -10.28 19.60
C GLN A 225 -7.16 -9.20 20.67
N VAL A 226 -6.00 -8.54 20.72
CA VAL A 226 -5.66 -7.54 21.73
C VAL A 226 -5.50 -6.18 21.05
N MET A 227 -5.95 -5.13 21.71
CA MET A 227 -5.79 -3.77 21.24
C MET A 227 -4.86 -2.98 22.12
N ALA A 228 -3.89 -2.30 21.51
CA ALA A 228 -3.12 -1.26 22.17
C ALA A 228 -3.88 0.07 22.19
N VAL A 229 -3.56 0.94 23.16
CA VAL A 229 -4.14 2.28 23.27
C VAL A 229 -3.72 3.17 22.09
N SER A 230 -2.48 3.01 21.61
CA SER A 230 -1.94 3.80 20.51
C SER A 230 -0.94 3.00 19.68
N ARG A 231 -0.58 3.52 18.49
CA ARG A 231 0.46 2.95 17.65
C ARG A 231 1.81 2.81 18.38
N ASP A 232 2.14 3.78 19.24
CA ASP A 232 3.42 3.83 19.92
C ASP A 232 3.52 2.76 21.03
N THR A 233 2.38 2.32 21.58
CA THR A 233 2.31 1.29 22.63
C THR A 233 2.23 -0.14 22.08
N VAL A 234 2.03 -0.35 20.76
CA VAL A 234 1.94 -1.69 20.15
C VAL A 234 3.17 -2.55 20.44
N SER A 235 4.38 -2.01 20.27
CA SER A 235 5.61 -2.76 20.50
C SER A 235 5.79 -3.13 21.98
N GLN A 236 5.40 -2.26 22.90
CA GLN A 236 5.42 -2.52 24.34
C GLN A 236 4.35 -3.57 24.69
N GLY A 237 3.15 -3.46 24.14
CA GLY A 237 2.08 -4.43 24.32
C GLY A 237 2.48 -5.83 23.85
N LYS A 238 3.10 -5.92 22.65
CA LYS A 238 3.63 -7.19 22.14
C LYS A 238 4.64 -7.81 23.12
N ALA A 239 5.58 -7.01 23.65
CA ALA A 239 6.58 -7.50 24.60
C ALA A 239 5.94 -8.04 25.91
N LEU A 240 4.96 -7.31 26.46
CA LEU A 240 4.23 -7.74 27.68
C LEU A 240 3.47 -9.06 27.48
N ILE A 241 2.79 -9.21 26.33
CA ILE A 241 2.10 -10.46 25.99
C ILE A 241 3.13 -11.60 25.80
N ALA A 242 4.24 -11.33 25.11
CA ALA A 242 5.31 -12.31 24.90
C ALA A 242 5.91 -12.79 26.23
N ASP A 243 6.22 -11.86 27.14
CA ASP A 243 6.74 -12.18 28.46
C ASP A 243 5.77 -13.04 29.27
N MET A 244 4.48 -12.71 29.25
CA MET A 244 3.44 -13.50 29.93
C MET A 244 3.34 -14.90 29.34
N MET A 245 3.28 -15.04 28.01
CA MET A 245 3.20 -16.33 27.33
C MET A 245 4.45 -17.16 27.50
N GLN A 246 5.65 -16.54 27.45
CA GLN A 246 6.92 -17.22 27.69
C GLN A 246 7.01 -17.75 29.11
N ASN A 247 6.57 -16.96 30.09
CA ASN A 247 6.55 -17.42 31.50
C ASN A 247 5.56 -18.57 31.72
N PHE A 248 4.46 -18.58 30.99
CA PHE A 248 3.42 -19.62 31.08
C PHE A 248 3.85 -20.90 30.38
N TYR A 249 4.20 -20.80 29.08
CA TYR A 249 4.51 -21.98 28.26
C TYR A 249 5.96 -22.48 28.46
N GLN A 250 6.91 -21.59 28.75
CA GLN A 250 8.35 -21.88 28.80
C GLN A 250 8.87 -22.52 27.49
N ASP A 251 8.22 -22.15 26.36
CA ASP A 251 8.50 -22.69 25.05
C ASP A 251 8.12 -21.61 24.03
N GLU A 252 9.09 -21.15 23.23
CA GLU A 252 8.88 -20.09 22.24
C GLU A 252 8.03 -20.55 21.05
N ASP A 253 7.99 -21.85 20.78
CA ASP A 253 7.18 -22.43 19.70
C ASP A 253 5.71 -22.66 20.10
N ALA A 254 5.36 -22.46 21.38
CA ALA A 254 4.00 -22.66 21.89
C ALA A 254 3.04 -21.51 21.57
N TYR A 255 3.55 -20.36 21.16
CA TYR A 255 2.77 -19.17 20.86
C TYR A 255 3.40 -18.33 19.75
N TYR A 256 2.59 -17.46 19.18
CA TYR A 256 3.04 -16.47 18.19
C TYR A 256 2.23 -15.18 18.36
N ILE A 257 2.92 -14.04 18.29
CA ILE A 257 2.26 -12.74 18.40
C ILE A 257 2.54 -11.94 17.14
N GLU A 258 1.49 -11.66 16.44
CA GLU A 258 1.50 -10.86 15.22
C GLU A 258 0.87 -9.50 15.50
N THR A 259 1.42 -8.44 14.91
CA THR A 259 0.84 -7.11 15.02
C THR A 259 0.47 -6.57 13.63
N MET A 260 -0.65 -5.88 13.53
CA MET A 260 -1.04 -5.23 12.29
C MET A 260 0.02 -4.23 11.82
N LEU A 261 0.68 -3.56 12.76
CA LEU A 261 1.80 -2.65 12.48
C LEU A 261 2.98 -3.36 11.78
N GLU A 262 3.35 -4.58 12.22
CA GLU A 262 4.42 -5.36 11.58
C GLU A 262 4.02 -5.82 10.19
N GLN A 263 2.76 -6.26 9.99
CA GLN A 263 2.24 -6.63 8.67
C GLN A 263 2.32 -5.46 7.68
N VAL A 264 1.88 -4.27 8.10
CA VAL A 264 1.95 -3.06 7.27
C VAL A 264 3.40 -2.70 6.94
N ASN A 265 4.28 -2.74 7.93
CA ASN A 265 5.70 -2.44 7.71
C ASN A 265 6.35 -3.45 6.74
N MET A 266 5.99 -4.73 6.85
CA MET A 266 6.44 -5.77 5.93
C MET A 266 5.95 -5.51 4.49
N ILE A 267 4.66 -5.23 4.31
CA ILE A 267 4.09 -4.92 3.00
C ILE A 267 4.77 -3.69 2.41
N ASN A 268 4.94 -2.62 3.19
CA ASN A 268 5.61 -1.40 2.73
C ASN A 268 7.08 -1.64 2.36
N ALA A 269 7.79 -2.48 3.11
CA ALA A 269 9.16 -2.87 2.79
C ALA A 269 9.23 -3.66 1.47
N MET A 270 8.33 -4.64 1.27
CA MET A 270 8.24 -5.42 0.03
C MET A 270 7.91 -4.52 -1.17
N MET A 271 6.95 -3.60 -1.02
CA MET A 271 6.61 -2.61 -2.04
C MET A 271 7.79 -1.68 -2.35
N GLY A 272 8.52 -1.24 -1.31
CA GLY A 272 9.72 -0.42 -1.47
C GLY A 272 10.80 -1.13 -2.30
N VAL A 273 11.07 -2.40 -2.04
CA VAL A 273 12.03 -3.21 -2.82
C VAL A 273 11.55 -3.37 -4.27
N ALA A 274 10.27 -3.68 -4.48
CA ALA A 274 9.71 -3.81 -5.83
C ALA A 274 9.82 -2.49 -6.62
N MET A 275 9.47 -1.35 -6.00
CA MET A 275 9.61 -0.04 -6.61
C MET A 275 11.08 0.29 -6.93
N LEU A 276 12.02 -0.04 -6.05
CA LEU A 276 13.45 0.17 -6.28
C LEU A 276 13.95 -0.59 -7.52
N VAL A 277 13.56 -1.85 -7.68
CA VAL A 277 13.91 -2.66 -8.85
C VAL A 277 13.34 -2.05 -10.14
N LEU A 278 12.06 -1.64 -10.12
CA LEU A 278 11.41 -1.04 -11.28
C LEU A 278 12.04 0.33 -11.63
N VAL A 279 12.36 1.16 -10.65
CA VAL A 279 13.06 2.44 -10.85
C VAL A 279 14.47 2.22 -11.39
N ALA A 280 15.18 1.16 -10.95
CA ALA A 280 16.49 0.82 -11.50
C ALA A 280 16.39 0.45 -12.99
N ILE A 281 15.36 -0.29 -13.41
CA ILE A 281 15.10 -0.59 -14.83
C ILE A 281 14.81 0.69 -15.62
N ALA A 282 13.99 1.59 -15.08
CA ALA A 282 13.71 2.88 -15.70
C ALA A 282 14.97 3.76 -15.80
N ALA A 283 15.87 3.70 -14.81
CA ALA A 283 17.16 4.41 -14.83
C ALA A 283 18.05 3.90 -15.98
N ILE A 284 18.07 2.61 -16.28
CA ILE A 284 18.79 2.06 -17.45
C ILE A 284 18.22 2.68 -18.74
N SER A 285 16.91 2.78 -18.87
CA SER A 285 16.28 3.44 -20.03
C SER A 285 16.69 4.91 -20.16
N LEU A 286 16.78 5.62 -19.03
CA LEU A 286 17.27 7.01 -19.00
C LEU A 286 18.75 7.11 -19.40
N LEU A 287 19.60 6.17 -18.98
CA LEU A 287 21.02 6.12 -19.40
C LEU A 287 21.14 5.89 -20.90
N VAL A 288 20.34 5.00 -21.48
CA VAL A 288 20.29 4.76 -22.94
C VAL A 288 19.85 6.04 -23.66
N GLY A 289 18.85 6.76 -23.16
CA GLY A 289 18.43 8.06 -23.66
C GLY A 289 19.57 9.09 -23.59
N GLY A 290 20.34 9.12 -22.50
CA GLY A 290 21.52 9.95 -22.32
C GLY A 290 22.64 9.66 -23.34
N ILE A 291 22.92 8.38 -23.60
CA ILE A 291 23.85 7.96 -24.66
C ILE A 291 23.35 8.45 -26.04
N GLY A 292 22.05 8.39 -26.28
CA GLY A 292 21.43 8.96 -27.49
C GLY A 292 21.71 10.46 -27.65
N ILE A 293 21.58 11.25 -26.55
CA ILE A 293 21.94 12.68 -26.54
C ILE A 293 23.43 12.85 -26.87
N MET A 294 24.31 12.09 -26.23
CA MET A 294 25.76 12.15 -26.45
C MET A 294 26.12 11.91 -27.93
N ASN A 295 25.56 10.87 -28.53
CA ASN A 295 25.84 10.51 -29.93
C ASN A 295 25.38 11.60 -30.89
N ILE A 296 24.21 12.15 -30.69
CA ILE A 296 23.68 13.21 -31.56
C ILE A 296 24.46 14.51 -31.37
N MET A 297 24.86 14.83 -30.15
CA MET A 297 25.69 15.99 -29.87
C MET A 297 27.08 15.85 -30.52
N LEU A 298 27.66 14.63 -30.56
CA LEU A 298 28.91 14.38 -31.27
C LEU A 298 28.76 14.65 -32.77
N VAL A 299 27.68 14.16 -33.38
CA VAL A 299 27.37 14.45 -34.80
C VAL A 299 27.17 15.96 -35.04
N SER A 300 26.40 16.61 -34.16
CA SER A 300 26.17 18.06 -34.25
C SER A 300 27.47 18.88 -34.13
N VAL A 301 28.42 18.46 -33.30
CA VAL A 301 29.75 19.09 -33.19
C VAL A 301 30.51 18.92 -34.48
N THR A 302 30.51 17.77 -35.14
CA THR A 302 31.19 17.55 -36.40
C THR A 302 30.55 18.35 -37.53
N GLU A 303 29.24 18.38 -37.65
CA GLU A 303 28.49 19.17 -38.64
C GLU A 303 28.77 20.70 -38.49
N ARG A 304 29.01 21.17 -37.26
CA ARG A 304 29.25 22.61 -36.95
C ARG A 304 30.74 22.93 -36.72
N THR A 305 31.66 22.06 -37.09
CA THR A 305 33.12 22.25 -36.84
C THR A 305 33.62 23.59 -37.38
N ARG A 306 33.25 23.96 -38.61
CA ARG A 306 33.67 25.22 -39.24
C ARG A 306 33.08 26.46 -38.52
N GLU A 307 31.84 26.40 -38.10
CA GLU A 307 31.20 27.48 -37.33
C GLU A 307 31.88 27.69 -35.96
N ILE A 308 32.25 26.60 -35.26
CA ILE A 308 33.01 26.62 -34.02
C ILE A 308 34.38 27.24 -34.26
N GLY A 309 35.06 26.89 -35.38
CA GLY A 309 36.33 27.43 -35.79
C GLY A 309 36.28 28.94 -35.99
N ILE A 310 35.26 29.45 -36.72
CA ILE A 310 35.04 30.90 -36.93
C ILE A 310 34.84 31.62 -35.60
N ARG A 311 33.99 31.11 -34.70
CA ARG A 311 33.78 31.74 -33.41
C ARG A 311 35.05 31.82 -32.57
N LYS A 312 35.88 30.77 -32.57
CA LYS A 312 37.13 30.73 -31.83
C LYS A 312 38.17 31.65 -32.43
N SER A 313 38.24 31.81 -33.75
CA SER A 313 39.10 32.76 -34.45
C SER A 313 38.73 34.22 -34.14
N LEU A 314 37.43 34.47 -33.85
CA LEU A 314 36.92 35.77 -33.40
C LEU A 314 37.06 35.99 -31.88
N GLY A 315 37.79 35.09 -31.15
CA GLY A 315 38.12 35.26 -29.74
C GLY A 315 37.19 34.61 -28.74
N ALA A 316 36.28 33.72 -29.16
CA ALA A 316 35.41 32.97 -28.22
C ALA A 316 36.24 32.07 -27.32
N LYS A 317 36.04 32.16 -25.99
CA LYS A 317 36.74 31.34 -25.02
C LYS A 317 36.20 29.88 -25.03
N ARG A 318 37.06 28.92 -24.68
CA ARG A 318 36.67 27.48 -24.55
C ARG A 318 35.47 27.29 -23.64
N ARG A 319 35.35 28.10 -22.59
CA ARG A 319 34.21 28.07 -21.65
C ARG A 319 32.90 28.42 -22.35
N ASP A 320 32.89 29.42 -23.25
CA ASP A 320 31.66 29.85 -23.92
C ASP A 320 31.13 28.78 -24.87
N ILE A 321 32.01 28.11 -25.63
CA ILE A 321 31.67 27.01 -26.50
C ILE A 321 31.10 25.83 -25.67
N ARG A 322 31.77 25.48 -24.57
CA ARG A 322 31.32 24.39 -23.70
C ARG A 322 29.92 24.66 -23.10
N TRP A 323 29.70 25.87 -22.55
CA TRP A 323 28.41 26.25 -22.00
C TRP A 323 27.31 26.24 -23.04
N GLN A 324 27.58 26.67 -24.27
CA GLN A 324 26.61 26.64 -25.37
C GLN A 324 26.09 25.22 -25.60
N PHE A 325 26.95 24.22 -25.76
CA PHE A 325 26.57 22.84 -25.99
C PHE A 325 25.94 22.18 -24.75
N LEU A 326 26.39 22.53 -23.54
CA LEU A 326 25.73 22.05 -22.30
C LEU A 326 24.30 22.56 -22.16
N ILE A 327 24.06 23.84 -22.47
CA ILE A 327 22.71 24.41 -22.46
C ILE A 327 21.88 23.76 -23.54
N GLU A 328 22.40 23.46 -24.72
CA GLU A 328 21.68 22.75 -25.79
C GLU A 328 21.27 21.36 -25.34
N ALA A 329 22.17 20.55 -24.77
CA ALA A 329 21.89 19.25 -24.23
C ALA A 329 20.87 19.28 -23.04
N GLY A 330 21.09 20.21 -22.09
CA GLY A 330 20.20 20.41 -20.96
C GLY A 330 18.80 20.84 -21.36
N THR A 331 18.70 21.72 -22.38
CA THR A 331 17.38 22.14 -22.91
C THR A 331 16.65 20.99 -23.60
N THR A 332 17.37 20.18 -24.38
CA THR A 332 16.78 18.99 -25.05
C THR A 332 16.25 18.01 -24.03
N SER A 333 17.02 17.71 -22.98
CA SER A 333 16.59 16.81 -21.92
C SER A 333 15.50 17.40 -21.04
N ALA A 334 15.51 18.71 -20.78
CA ALA A 334 14.44 19.39 -20.06
C ALA A 334 13.09 19.30 -20.80
N ILE A 335 13.10 19.53 -22.12
CA ILE A 335 11.89 19.40 -22.95
C ILE A 335 11.42 17.94 -22.98
N GLY A 336 12.35 16.99 -23.20
CA GLY A 336 12.04 15.56 -23.13
C GLY A 336 11.48 15.15 -21.78
N GLY A 337 12.06 15.66 -20.67
CA GLY A 337 11.59 15.44 -19.32
C GLY A 337 10.19 15.99 -19.07
N LEU A 338 9.90 17.22 -19.50
CA LEU A 338 8.56 17.82 -19.38
C LEU A 338 7.49 17.01 -20.15
N VAL A 339 7.82 16.61 -21.38
CA VAL A 339 6.92 15.76 -22.17
C VAL A 339 6.74 14.39 -21.50
N GLY A 340 7.84 13.80 -20.98
CA GLY A 340 7.80 12.55 -20.22
C GLY A 340 6.97 12.63 -18.94
N ILE A 341 7.06 13.75 -18.21
CA ILE A 341 6.21 14.02 -17.04
C ILE A 341 4.75 14.07 -17.43
N LEU A 342 4.40 14.87 -18.46
CA LEU A 342 3.02 14.97 -18.93
C LEU A 342 2.45 13.61 -19.32
N PHE A 343 3.20 12.86 -20.13
CA PHE A 343 2.81 11.53 -20.57
C PHE A 343 2.73 10.53 -19.40
N GLY A 344 3.71 10.56 -18.48
CA GLY A 344 3.71 9.73 -17.28
C GLY A 344 2.53 10.02 -16.34
N CYS A 345 2.16 11.29 -16.15
CA CYS A 345 0.99 11.68 -15.37
C CYS A 345 -0.31 11.17 -16.01
N LEU A 346 -0.47 11.34 -17.33
CA LEU A 346 -1.64 10.84 -18.06
C LEU A 346 -1.75 9.30 -17.97
N LEU A 347 -0.64 8.60 -18.13
CA LEU A 347 -0.63 7.14 -18.01
C LEU A 347 -0.90 6.69 -16.57
N ALA A 348 -0.29 7.32 -15.57
CA ALA A 348 -0.48 6.95 -14.17
C ALA A 348 -1.94 7.10 -13.75
N THR A 349 -2.58 8.22 -14.11
CA THR A 349 -4.00 8.45 -13.81
C THR A 349 -4.91 7.51 -14.61
N GLY A 350 -4.64 7.28 -15.89
CA GLY A 350 -5.41 6.37 -16.73
C GLY A 350 -5.32 4.90 -16.29
N ILE A 351 -4.10 4.41 -16.07
CA ILE A 351 -3.88 3.04 -15.57
C ILE A 351 -4.40 2.92 -14.14
N GLY A 352 -4.20 3.95 -13.30
CA GLY A 352 -4.67 3.99 -11.93
C GLY A 352 -6.20 3.87 -11.83
N SER A 353 -6.95 4.55 -12.69
CA SER A 353 -8.42 4.44 -12.72
C SER A 353 -8.90 3.06 -13.17
N LEU A 354 -8.23 2.45 -14.16
CA LEU A 354 -8.55 1.11 -14.63
C LEU A 354 -8.23 0.02 -13.59
N LEU A 355 -7.01 0.04 -13.05
CA LEU A 355 -6.59 -0.92 -12.03
C LEU A 355 -7.38 -0.73 -10.73
N GLY A 356 -7.63 0.52 -10.34
CA GLY A 356 -8.44 0.82 -9.15
C GLY A 356 -9.82 0.20 -9.24
N GLY A 357 -10.53 0.36 -10.37
CA GLY A 357 -11.82 -0.26 -10.60
C GLY A 357 -11.77 -1.79 -10.49
N MET A 358 -10.83 -2.44 -11.19
CA MET A 358 -10.68 -3.91 -11.16
C MET A 358 -10.30 -4.45 -9.78
N LEU A 359 -9.38 -3.79 -9.07
CA LEU A 359 -8.93 -4.21 -7.74
C LEU A 359 -10.06 -4.06 -6.71
N LEU A 360 -10.80 -2.96 -6.75
CA LEU A 360 -11.92 -2.72 -5.83
C LEU A 360 -13.06 -3.69 -6.05
N GLU A 361 -13.39 -4.02 -7.30
CA GLU A 361 -14.38 -5.03 -7.66
C GLU A 361 -13.95 -6.42 -7.16
N GLN A 362 -12.68 -6.79 -7.34
CA GLN A 362 -12.16 -8.10 -6.94
C GLN A 362 -12.01 -8.25 -5.43
N LEU A 363 -11.66 -7.19 -4.71
CA LEU A 363 -11.57 -7.17 -3.24
C LEU A 363 -12.94 -7.04 -2.58
N GLY A 364 -13.96 -6.58 -3.31
CA GLY A 364 -15.33 -6.43 -2.82
C GLY A 364 -15.47 -5.47 -1.63
N THR A 365 -14.50 -4.60 -1.41
CA THR A 365 -14.47 -3.68 -0.26
C THR A 365 -15.02 -2.31 -0.64
N SER A 366 -16.11 -1.90 0.01
CA SER A 366 -16.65 -0.55 -0.12
C SER A 366 -15.83 0.47 0.66
N GLY A 367 -15.64 1.66 0.08
CA GLY A 367 -15.02 2.82 0.76
C GLY A 367 -13.49 2.86 0.76
N ILE A 368 -12.80 1.99 0.03
CA ILE A 368 -11.37 2.13 -0.26
C ILE A 368 -11.21 2.81 -1.62
N THR A 369 -10.24 3.71 -1.75
CA THR A 369 -9.95 4.40 -3.00
C THR A 369 -8.52 4.11 -3.46
N PHE A 370 -8.38 3.73 -4.73
CA PHE A 370 -7.06 3.64 -5.34
C PHE A 370 -6.69 4.98 -5.98
N ASN A 371 -5.69 5.65 -5.43
CA ASN A 371 -5.27 6.97 -5.91
C ASN A 371 -3.83 6.95 -6.41
N ALA A 372 -3.64 6.80 -7.73
CA ALA A 372 -2.34 6.79 -8.39
C ALA A 372 -1.92 8.18 -8.88
N THR A 373 -2.21 9.24 -8.11
CA THR A 373 -1.81 10.60 -8.49
C THR A 373 -0.31 10.83 -8.30
N PRO A 374 0.39 11.40 -9.30
CA PRO A 374 1.79 11.73 -9.18
C PRO A 374 2.03 12.78 -8.10
N THR A 375 2.94 12.50 -7.18
CA THR A 375 3.34 13.47 -6.14
C THR A 375 4.25 14.55 -6.73
N LEU A 376 4.17 15.77 -6.19
CA LEU A 376 5.04 16.88 -6.58
C LEU A 376 6.54 16.51 -6.42
N GLY A 377 6.88 15.74 -5.37
CA GLY A 377 8.23 15.23 -5.16
C GLY A 377 8.72 14.35 -6.31
N ALA A 378 7.89 13.38 -6.76
CA ALA A 378 8.21 12.51 -7.88
C ALA A 378 8.44 13.32 -9.18
N ILE A 379 7.60 14.32 -9.43
CA ILE A 379 7.73 15.21 -10.61
C ILE A 379 9.06 15.99 -10.57
N LEU A 380 9.37 16.62 -9.44
CA LEU A 380 10.59 17.42 -9.30
C LEU A 380 11.85 16.57 -9.39
N VAL A 381 11.89 15.41 -8.76
CA VAL A 381 13.02 14.48 -8.83
C VAL A 381 13.21 13.97 -10.25
N SER A 382 12.14 13.53 -10.92
CA SER A 382 12.20 13.03 -12.30
C SER A 382 12.68 14.10 -13.27
N PHE A 383 12.22 15.35 -13.11
CA PHE A 383 12.70 16.49 -13.90
C PHE A 383 14.19 16.77 -13.66
N GLY A 384 14.60 16.82 -12.39
CA GLY A 384 15.99 17.05 -12.01
C GLY A 384 16.94 15.98 -12.56
N VAL A 385 16.53 14.71 -12.48
CA VAL A 385 17.29 13.58 -13.05
C VAL A 385 17.36 13.69 -14.57
N SER A 386 16.29 14.02 -15.25
CA SER A 386 16.27 14.24 -16.71
C SER A 386 17.28 15.28 -17.14
N VAL A 387 17.24 16.48 -16.53
CA VAL A 387 18.18 17.57 -16.82
C VAL A 387 19.61 17.17 -16.47
N GLY A 388 19.81 16.51 -15.32
CA GLY A 388 21.11 16.02 -14.88
C GLY A 388 21.76 15.06 -15.90
N ILE A 389 20.97 14.11 -16.43
CA ILE A 389 21.42 13.18 -17.48
C ILE A 389 21.83 13.95 -18.75
N GLY A 390 21.00 14.90 -19.18
CA GLY A 390 21.33 15.72 -20.34
C GLY A 390 22.64 16.48 -20.19
N VAL A 391 22.88 17.08 -19.03
CA VAL A 391 24.12 17.79 -18.72
C VAL A 391 25.31 16.81 -18.65
N LEU A 392 25.15 15.66 -18.00
CA LEU A 392 26.18 14.65 -17.83
C LEU A 392 26.65 14.10 -19.18
N PHE A 393 25.72 13.61 -20.00
CA PHE A 393 26.05 13.05 -21.31
C PHE A 393 26.41 14.13 -22.37
N GLY A 394 25.91 15.35 -22.22
CA GLY A 394 26.27 16.50 -23.03
C GLY A 394 27.68 17.04 -22.75
N TYR A 395 28.26 16.74 -21.58
CA TYR A 395 29.58 17.27 -21.19
C TYR A 395 30.71 16.79 -22.09
N LEU A 396 30.76 15.50 -22.45
CA LEU A 396 31.81 14.94 -23.29
C LEU A 396 31.84 15.59 -24.69
N PRO A 397 30.72 15.65 -25.46
CA PRO A 397 30.67 16.37 -26.73
C PRO A 397 31.02 17.85 -26.61
N ALA A 398 30.48 18.53 -25.61
CA ALA A 398 30.72 19.94 -25.34
C ALA A 398 32.21 20.23 -25.08
N ASN A 399 32.90 19.38 -24.34
CA ASN A 399 34.31 19.51 -24.06
C ASN A 399 35.16 19.21 -25.32
N LYS A 400 34.74 18.25 -26.16
CA LYS A 400 35.39 17.97 -27.45
C LYS A 400 35.27 19.17 -28.39
N ALA A 401 34.09 19.76 -28.51
CA ALA A 401 33.87 20.99 -29.29
C ALA A 401 34.74 22.18 -28.79
N ALA A 402 34.83 22.33 -27.46
CA ALA A 402 35.62 23.42 -26.86
C ALA A 402 37.13 23.23 -27.07
N LYS A 403 37.63 22.03 -27.31
CA LYS A 403 39.06 21.75 -27.55
C LYS A 403 39.47 21.81 -29.01
N LEU A 404 38.57 21.95 -29.97
CA LEU A 404 38.87 22.04 -31.40
C LEU A 404 39.88 23.18 -31.66
N ASN A 405 40.91 22.92 -32.51
CA ASN A 405 41.84 23.93 -32.95
C ASN A 405 41.19 24.81 -34.05
N PRO A 406 41.19 26.13 -33.96
CA PRO A 406 40.56 26.99 -34.97
C PRO A 406 41.11 26.78 -36.39
N ILE A 407 42.41 26.50 -36.53
CA ILE A 407 43.05 26.32 -37.83
C ILE A 407 42.55 25.02 -38.51
N ASP A 408 42.51 23.94 -37.74
CA ASP A 408 42.07 22.65 -38.26
C ASP A 408 40.56 22.66 -38.55
N ALA A 409 39.80 23.38 -37.71
CA ALA A 409 38.35 23.51 -37.86
C ALA A 409 37.92 24.32 -39.10
N LEU A 410 38.73 25.27 -39.53
CA LEU A 410 38.48 26.05 -40.73
C LEU A 410 38.87 25.33 -42.03
N ARG A 411 39.73 24.29 -41.94
CA ARG A 411 40.14 23.42 -43.05
C ARG A 411 39.19 22.22 -43.26
N TYR A 412 38.27 22.03 -42.37
CA TYR A 412 37.30 20.92 -42.46
C TYR A 412 36.29 21.22 -43.57
N GLU A 413 36.28 20.39 -44.61
CA GLU A 413 35.30 20.40 -45.70
C GLU A 413 34.03 19.69 -45.32
#